data_2dd77c049464fb628a89f0a1b25f5d71
#
_entry.id   2dd77c049464fb628a89f0a1b25f5d71
#
_cell.length_a   1.000
_cell.length_b   1.000
_cell.length_c   1.000
_cell.angle_alpha   90.00
_cell.angle_beta   90.00
_cell.angle_gamma   90.00
#
_symmetry.space_group_name_H-M   'P 1'
#
loop_
_entity.id
_entity.type
_entity.pdbx_description
1 polymer ?
#
loop_
_entity_poly.entity_id
_entity_poly.type
_entity_poly.pdbx_seq_one_letter_code
_entity_poly.pdbx_strand_id
1 'polypeptide(L)'
;VIDGKGWRSGAVVERKKLNQWFFNISKFSENLLDGLKELNEWPNKVKIMQKNWIGKSYGCEIDFKINGNLPVKNIRCFTTRPDTLFGFSFLAVSVDHPLSKYYENDKEFLKFKEKCSKTGTTEESIAQAEKIGFKTNLEATNPFDENIKVPVYFANFVLMDYGFGAVFGCPAHDQRDLDFANKYDLKIKTVV
;
A
#
# COMPACT_ATOMS: atom_id res chain seq x y z
N VAL A 1 -0.68 -21.94 3.85
CA VAL A 1 -0.02 -21.19 4.94
C VAL A 1 -1.05 -21.02 6.05
N ILE A 2 -0.71 -21.41 7.26
CA ILE A 2 -1.52 -21.25 8.45
C ILE A 2 -0.65 -20.53 9.48
N ASP A 3 -1.12 -19.40 10.02
CA ASP A 3 -0.39 -18.58 11.00
C ASP A 3 1.06 -18.25 10.59
N GLY A 4 1.25 -17.89 9.31
CA GLY A 4 2.57 -17.56 8.79
C GLY A 4 3.51 -18.73 8.61
N LYS A 5 3.04 -19.97 8.73
CA LYS A 5 3.81 -21.20 8.59
C LYS A 5 3.29 -22.08 7.47
N GLY A 6 4.18 -22.80 6.84
CA GLY A 6 3.84 -23.88 5.90
C GLY A 6 3.06 -24.98 6.63
N TRP A 7 1.84 -25.28 6.18
CA TRP A 7 0.92 -26.20 6.85
C TRP A 7 1.46 -27.65 6.99
N ARG A 8 2.39 -28.04 6.12
CA ARG A 8 3.05 -29.38 6.19
C ARG A 8 4.34 -29.36 6.98
N SER A 9 5.18 -28.34 6.76
CA SER A 9 6.53 -28.29 7.30
C SER A 9 6.65 -27.58 8.65
N GLY A 10 5.65 -26.74 9.00
CA GLY A 10 5.76 -25.83 10.13
C GLY A 10 6.79 -24.70 9.96
N ALA A 11 7.49 -24.66 8.80
CA ALA A 11 8.49 -23.64 8.51
C ALA A 11 7.84 -22.27 8.38
N VAL A 12 8.49 -21.23 8.90
CA VAL A 12 8.06 -19.83 8.75
C VAL A 12 8.12 -19.47 7.27
N VAL A 13 7.05 -18.86 6.77
CA VAL A 13 6.94 -18.39 5.38
C VAL A 13 7.45 -16.97 5.29
N GLU A 14 8.30 -16.69 4.30
CA GLU A 14 8.85 -15.36 4.01
C GLU A 14 8.46 -14.93 2.59
N ARG A 15 8.25 -13.61 2.41
CA ARG A 15 8.09 -13.05 1.07
C ARG A 15 9.45 -12.91 0.41
N LYS A 16 9.60 -13.49 -0.77
CA LYS A 16 10.83 -13.42 -1.58
C LYS A 16 10.50 -13.10 -3.03
N LYS A 17 11.38 -12.34 -3.68
CA LYS A 17 11.32 -12.16 -5.14
C LYS A 17 11.91 -13.38 -5.80
N LEU A 18 11.15 -14.00 -6.71
CA LEU A 18 11.55 -15.17 -7.45
C LEU A 18 11.50 -14.88 -8.96
N ASN A 19 12.49 -15.38 -9.69
CA ASN A 19 12.46 -15.38 -11.15
C ASN A 19 11.73 -16.62 -11.64
N GLN A 20 10.50 -16.45 -12.09
CA GLN A 20 9.67 -17.52 -12.63
C GLN A 20 8.66 -16.96 -13.62
N TRP A 21 7.93 -17.85 -14.30
CA TRP A 21 6.87 -17.47 -15.20
C TRP A 21 5.64 -17.01 -14.43
N PHE A 22 5.12 -15.83 -14.82
CA PHE A 22 3.88 -15.26 -14.30
C PHE A 22 2.96 -14.90 -15.47
N PHE A 23 1.67 -15.13 -15.30
CA PHE A 23 0.68 -14.53 -16.19
C PHE A 23 0.52 -13.05 -15.83
N ASN A 24 0.70 -12.16 -16.81
CA ASN A 24 0.42 -10.74 -16.66
C ASN A 24 -1.09 -10.48 -16.77
N ILE A 25 -1.86 -11.08 -15.86
CA ILE A 25 -3.33 -11.07 -15.91
C ILE A 25 -3.90 -9.66 -15.76
N SER A 26 -3.27 -8.80 -14.99
CA SER A 26 -3.72 -7.42 -14.78
C SER A 26 -3.82 -6.62 -16.07
N LYS A 27 -2.95 -6.91 -17.06
CA LYS A 27 -3.00 -6.28 -18.38
C LYS A 27 -4.30 -6.59 -19.14
N PHE A 28 -4.96 -7.69 -18.82
CA PHE A 28 -6.18 -8.16 -19.48
C PHE A 28 -7.45 -7.85 -18.68
N SER A 29 -7.37 -7.10 -17.58
CA SER A 29 -8.51 -6.85 -16.69
C SER A 29 -9.72 -6.25 -17.42
N GLU A 30 -9.52 -5.27 -18.29
CA GLU A 30 -10.59 -4.67 -19.11
C GLU A 30 -11.20 -5.68 -20.08
N ASN A 31 -10.37 -6.46 -20.80
CA ASN A 31 -10.82 -7.48 -21.72
C ASN A 31 -11.64 -8.57 -20.99
N LEU A 32 -11.19 -8.98 -19.81
CA LEU A 32 -11.91 -9.95 -18.98
C LEU A 32 -13.25 -9.41 -18.51
N LEU A 33 -13.29 -8.15 -18.09
CA LEU A 33 -14.54 -7.50 -17.67
C LEU A 33 -15.54 -7.36 -18.82
N ASP A 34 -15.07 -6.97 -20.00
CA ASP A 34 -15.92 -6.86 -21.18
C ASP A 34 -16.39 -8.25 -21.70
N GLY A 35 -15.50 -9.24 -21.68
CA GLY A 35 -15.83 -10.62 -22.04
C GLY A 35 -16.95 -11.24 -21.21
N LEU A 36 -17.16 -10.79 -19.96
CA LEU A 36 -18.31 -11.26 -19.15
C LEU A 36 -19.67 -10.96 -19.81
N LYS A 37 -19.75 -9.97 -20.69
CA LYS A 37 -20.98 -9.60 -21.40
C LYS A 37 -21.36 -10.64 -22.46
N GLU A 38 -20.36 -11.35 -23.00
CA GLU A 38 -20.53 -12.35 -24.06
C GLU A 38 -20.88 -13.74 -23.52
N LEU A 39 -20.70 -13.96 -22.20
CA LEU A 39 -20.95 -15.25 -21.55
C LEU A 39 -22.45 -15.43 -21.23
N ASN A 40 -23.30 -15.53 -22.27
CA ASN A 40 -24.76 -15.55 -22.09
C ASN A 40 -25.28 -16.74 -21.28
N GLU A 41 -24.62 -17.92 -21.38
CA GLU A 41 -24.99 -19.12 -20.65
C GLU A 41 -24.51 -19.16 -19.19
N TRP A 42 -23.73 -18.17 -18.77
CA TRP A 42 -23.26 -18.12 -17.39
C TRP A 42 -24.33 -17.58 -16.44
N PRO A 43 -24.51 -18.19 -15.24
CA PRO A 43 -25.42 -17.66 -14.23
C PRO A 43 -25.03 -16.23 -13.83
N ASN A 44 -26.01 -15.35 -13.70
CA ASN A 44 -25.78 -13.96 -13.32
C ASN A 44 -24.98 -13.78 -12.03
N LYS A 45 -25.22 -14.67 -11.03
CA LYS A 45 -24.46 -14.66 -9.78
C LYS A 45 -22.97 -14.84 -10.01
N VAL A 46 -22.57 -15.73 -10.91
CA VAL A 46 -21.16 -15.99 -11.26
C VAL A 46 -20.55 -14.78 -11.97
N LYS A 47 -21.27 -14.16 -12.91
CA LYS A 47 -20.81 -12.94 -13.59
C LYS A 47 -20.58 -11.80 -12.60
N ILE A 48 -21.49 -11.61 -11.63
CA ILE A 48 -21.35 -10.59 -10.58
C ILE A 48 -20.12 -10.88 -9.71
N MET A 49 -19.91 -12.13 -9.32
CA MET A 49 -18.73 -12.52 -8.54
C MET A 49 -17.43 -12.22 -9.30
N GLN A 50 -17.35 -12.55 -10.61
CA GLN A 50 -16.19 -12.26 -11.45
C GLN A 50 -15.97 -10.74 -11.61
N LYS A 51 -17.03 -9.98 -11.87
CA LYS A 51 -16.98 -8.51 -11.95
C LYS A 51 -16.43 -7.88 -10.66
N ASN A 52 -16.93 -8.34 -9.52
CA ASN A 52 -16.50 -7.85 -8.21
C ASN A 52 -15.05 -8.24 -7.90
N TRP A 53 -14.62 -9.44 -8.35
CA TRP A 53 -13.24 -9.90 -8.21
C TRP A 53 -12.27 -9.06 -9.06
N ILE A 54 -12.63 -8.74 -10.31
CA ILE A 54 -11.83 -7.85 -11.17
C ILE A 54 -11.75 -6.45 -10.55
N GLY A 55 -12.82 -5.98 -9.92
CA GLY A 55 -12.82 -4.82 -9.03
C GLY A 55 -12.41 -3.51 -9.71
N LYS A 56 -12.94 -3.22 -10.93
CA LYS A 56 -12.66 -1.95 -11.59
C LYS A 56 -13.07 -0.78 -10.70
N SER A 57 -12.09 0.08 -10.38
CA SER A 57 -12.27 1.29 -9.59
C SER A 57 -11.79 2.52 -10.35
N TYR A 58 -12.31 3.68 -9.97
CA TYR A 58 -11.89 4.97 -10.49
C TYR A 58 -11.25 5.78 -9.38
N GLY A 59 -10.19 6.51 -9.72
CA GLY A 59 -9.46 7.30 -8.75
C GLY A 59 -8.54 8.31 -9.42
N CYS A 60 -7.72 8.95 -8.60
CA CYS A 60 -6.77 9.96 -9.03
C CYS A 60 -5.34 9.53 -8.68
N GLU A 61 -4.41 9.89 -9.54
CA GLU A 61 -2.98 9.87 -9.24
C GLU A 61 -2.59 11.24 -8.68
N ILE A 62 -1.83 11.23 -7.59
CA ILE A 62 -1.39 12.43 -6.91
C ILE A 62 0.11 12.35 -6.69
N ASP A 63 0.85 13.35 -7.15
CA ASP A 63 2.28 13.49 -6.94
C ASP A 63 2.56 14.35 -5.71
N PHE A 64 3.20 13.79 -4.71
CA PHE A 64 3.64 14.50 -3.50
C PHE A 64 5.09 14.92 -3.66
N LYS A 65 5.36 16.22 -3.58
CA LYS A 65 6.73 16.76 -3.55
C LYS A 65 7.44 16.32 -2.28
N ILE A 66 8.63 15.77 -2.43
CA ILE A 66 9.42 15.25 -1.31
C ILE A 66 10.54 16.21 -0.99
N ASN A 67 10.66 16.55 0.28
CA ASN A 67 11.73 17.37 0.85
C ASN A 67 12.68 16.49 1.65
N GLY A 68 13.97 16.69 1.48
CA GLY A 68 15.03 15.95 2.15
C GLY A 68 16.28 15.84 1.29
N ASN A 69 17.28 15.11 1.80
CA ASN A 69 18.61 15.04 1.19
C ASN A 69 18.76 13.92 0.14
N LEU A 70 17.64 13.34 -0.33
CA LEU A 70 17.67 12.29 -1.35
C LEU A 70 17.30 12.85 -2.74
N PRO A 71 17.76 12.22 -3.83
CA PRO A 71 17.46 12.67 -5.19
C PRO A 71 16.04 12.35 -5.64
N VAL A 72 15.17 11.90 -4.72
CA VAL A 72 13.74 11.64 -4.96
C VAL A 72 12.99 12.95 -4.84
N LYS A 73 12.40 13.43 -5.94
CA LYS A 73 11.66 14.69 -5.96
C LYS A 73 10.19 14.52 -5.64
N ASN A 74 9.58 13.45 -6.12
CA ASN A 74 8.16 13.18 -5.96
C ASN A 74 7.91 11.71 -5.62
N ILE A 75 6.85 11.45 -4.87
CA ILE A 75 6.27 10.13 -4.67
C ILE A 75 4.83 10.19 -5.17
N ARG A 76 4.46 9.27 -6.05
CA ARG A 76 3.12 9.16 -6.61
C ARG A 76 2.28 8.19 -5.80
N CYS A 77 1.05 8.59 -5.49
CA CYS A 77 0.03 7.76 -4.89
C CYS A 77 -1.19 7.66 -5.81
N PHE A 78 -1.88 6.54 -5.76
CA PHE A 78 -3.23 6.40 -6.33
C PHE A 78 -4.24 6.39 -5.19
N THR A 79 -5.37 7.08 -5.38
CA THR A 79 -6.47 7.07 -4.42
C THR A 79 -7.83 7.03 -5.09
N THR A 80 -8.77 6.31 -4.49
CA THR A 80 -10.20 6.36 -4.83
C THR A 80 -10.96 7.40 -4.02
N ARG A 81 -10.29 8.03 -3.02
CA ARG A 81 -10.86 9.02 -2.11
C ARG A 81 -10.02 10.31 -2.09
N PRO A 82 -9.95 11.06 -3.22
CA PRO A 82 -9.18 12.31 -3.28
C PRO A 82 -9.73 13.40 -2.35
N ASP A 83 -11.00 13.33 -1.97
CA ASP A 83 -11.68 14.20 -1.02
C ASP A 83 -11.01 14.21 0.36
N THR A 84 -10.40 13.11 0.78
CA THR A 84 -9.73 12.98 2.09
C THR A 84 -8.34 13.62 2.14
N LEU A 85 -7.78 14.06 1.02
CA LEU A 85 -6.43 14.63 0.95
C LEU A 85 -6.19 15.82 1.89
N PHE A 86 -7.23 16.59 2.19
CA PHE A 86 -7.14 17.72 3.11
C PHE A 86 -6.94 17.32 4.59
N GLY A 87 -7.13 16.03 4.90
CA GLY A 87 -6.89 15.41 6.21
C GLY A 87 -5.63 14.56 6.29
N PHE A 88 -4.79 14.64 5.28
CA PHE A 88 -3.55 13.88 5.17
C PHE A 88 -2.55 14.23 6.29
N SER A 89 -2.03 13.19 6.96
CA SER A 89 -1.19 13.31 8.15
C SER A 89 0.19 12.68 8.00
N PHE A 90 0.34 11.77 7.05
CA PHE A 90 1.60 11.12 6.73
C PHE A 90 1.57 10.54 5.31
N LEU A 91 2.74 10.30 4.75
CA LEU A 91 2.91 9.52 3.54
C LEU A 91 3.54 8.18 3.91
N ALA A 92 2.96 7.08 3.48
CA ALA A 92 3.52 5.75 3.73
C ALA A 92 3.90 5.06 2.41
N VAL A 93 5.06 4.42 2.40
CA VAL A 93 5.57 3.66 1.27
C VAL A 93 5.85 2.22 1.67
N SER A 94 5.73 1.32 0.70
CA SER A 94 6.10 -0.08 0.88
C SER A 94 7.59 -0.23 1.18
N VAL A 95 7.96 -1.21 1.98
CA VAL A 95 9.38 -1.58 2.21
C VAL A 95 10.10 -2.05 0.94
N ASP A 96 9.33 -2.40 -0.11
CA ASP A 96 9.84 -2.78 -1.42
C ASP A 96 9.79 -1.63 -2.45
N HIS A 97 9.32 -0.44 -2.05
CA HIS A 97 9.33 0.75 -2.90
C HIS A 97 10.76 1.11 -3.33
N PRO A 98 11.01 1.66 -4.54
CA PRO A 98 12.35 2.06 -5.00
C PRO A 98 13.11 2.99 -4.04
N LEU A 99 12.40 3.74 -3.20
CA LEU A 99 12.97 4.55 -2.13
C LEU A 99 13.84 3.74 -1.16
N SER A 100 13.55 2.45 -0.95
CA SER A 100 14.28 1.56 -0.03
C SER A 100 15.77 1.45 -0.35
N LYS A 101 16.16 1.66 -1.62
CA LYS A 101 17.57 1.64 -2.06
C LYS A 101 18.45 2.64 -1.32
N TYR A 102 17.87 3.76 -0.91
CA TYR A 102 18.62 4.81 -0.19
C TYR A 102 18.81 4.50 1.29
N TYR A 103 18.17 3.45 1.80
CA TYR A 103 18.21 3.00 3.20
C TYR A 103 18.90 1.64 3.37
N GLU A 104 19.50 1.07 2.31
CA GLU A 104 20.15 -0.25 2.34
C GLU A 104 21.33 -0.33 3.32
N ASN A 105 21.94 0.81 3.69
CA ASN A 105 23.02 0.89 4.67
C ASN A 105 22.53 1.22 6.09
N ASP A 106 21.24 1.47 6.27
CA ASP A 106 20.64 1.75 7.59
C ASP A 106 20.28 0.43 8.29
N LYS A 107 20.97 0.14 9.39
CA LYS A 107 20.79 -1.10 10.16
C LYS A 107 19.39 -1.22 10.78
N GLU A 108 18.79 -0.09 11.18
CA GLU A 108 17.43 -0.09 11.76
C GLU A 108 16.39 -0.33 10.68
N PHE A 109 16.56 0.28 9.51
CA PHE A 109 15.70 0.00 8.36
C PHE A 109 15.79 -1.46 7.93
N LEU A 110 16.98 -2.06 7.88
CA LEU A 110 17.14 -3.47 7.51
C LEU A 110 16.43 -4.40 8.50
N LYS A 111 16.53 -4.15 9.80
CA LYS A 111 15.77 -4.88 10.83
C LYS A 111 14.26 -4.71 10.66
N PHE A 112 13.82 -3.50 10.35
CA PHE A 112 12.42 -3.22 10.09
C PHE A 112 11.92 -3.98 8.85
N LYS A 113 12.69 -3.96 7.75
CA LYS A 113 12.38 -4.68 6.52
C LYS A 113 12.30 -6.19 6.75
N GLU A 114 13.23 -6.76 7.53
CA GLU A 114 13.19 -8.16 7.94
C GLU A 114 11.93 -8.48 8.76
N LYS A 115 11.55 -7.60 9.70
CA LYS A 115 10.30 -7.76 10.46
C LYS A 115 9.08 -7.76 9.53
N CYS A 116 9.04 -6.86 8.55
CA CYS A 116 7.95 -6.79 7.56
C CYS A 116 7.86 -8.06 6.69
N SER A 117 8.98 -8.67 6.31
CA SER A 117 8.98 -9.91 5.52
C SER A 117 8.37 -11.11 6.24
N LYS A 118 8.35 -11.08 7.57
CA LYS A 118 7.77 -12.10 8.45
C LYS A 118 6.31 -11.82 8.83
N THR A 119 5.82 -10.62 8.56
CA THR A 119 4.44 -10.20 8.85
C THR A 119 3.55 -10.70 7.72
N GLY A 120 2.92 -11.84 7.85
CA GLY A 120 1.92 -12.44 6.97
C GLY A 120 1.96 -12.12 5.46
N THR A 121 1.54 -13.07 4.65
CA THR A 121 1.58 -12.94 3.18
C THR A 121 0.20 -12.65 2.57
N THR A 122 -0.88 -12.74 3.35
CA THR A 122 -2.25 -12.48 2.88
C THR A 122 -2.73 -11.09 3.31
N GLU A 123 -3.63 -10.50 2.54
CA GLU A 123 -4.27 -9.22 2.91
C GLU A 123 -4.92 -9.27 4.29
N GLU A 124 -5.55 -10.39 4.66
CA GLU A 124 -6.15 -10.59 5.97
C GLU A 124 -5.12 -10.57 7.10
N SER A 125 -3.99 -11.27 6.93
CA SER A 125 -2.93 -11.26 7.95
C SER A 125 -2.26 -9.90 8.08
N ILE A 126 -2.14 -9.15 6.98
CA ILE A 126 -1.65 -7.76 6.99
C ILE A 126 -2.68 -6.83 7.66
N ALA A 127 -3.98 -7.05 7.40
CA ALA A 127 -5.04 -6.25 8.00
C ALA A 127 -5.13 -6.43 9.52
N GLN A 128 -4.90 -7.65 10.02
CA GLN A 128 -4.93 -7.97 11.45
C GLN A 128 -3.61 -7.67 12.17
N ALA A 129 -2.49 -7.58 11.45
CA ALA A 129 -1.20 -7.29 12.05
C ALA A 129 -1.14 -5.87 12.61
N GLU A 130 -0.36 -5.72 13.69
CA GLU A 130 -0.03 -4.41 14.24
C GLU A 130 0.58 -3.51 13.15
N LYS A 131 0.08 -2.28 13.02
CA LYS A 131 0.58 -1.31 12.06
C LYS A 131 1.90 -0.74 12.57
N ILE A 132 2.97 -1.03 11.84
CA ILE A 132 4.32 -0.57 12.17
C ILE A 132 4.94 0.18 11.01
N GLY A 133 5.79 1.16 11.32
CA GLY A 133 6.50 1.96 10.35
C GLY A 133 7.91 2.32 10.77
N PHE A 134 8.75 2.57 9.79
CA PHE A 134 10.06 3.17 9.96
C PHE A 134 10.00 4.61 9.46
N LYS A 135 10.21 5.58 10.36
CA LYS A 135 10.20 7.01 10.02
C LYS A 135 11.47 7.34 9.23
N THR A 136 11.29 7.94 8.07
CA THR A 136 12.41 8.44 7.27
C THR A 136 12.79 9.86 7.70
N ASN A 137 13.87 10.38 7.13
CA ASN A 137 14.26 11.80 7.23
C ASN A 137 13.62 12.68 6.15
N LEU A 138 12.60 12.18 5.46
CA LEU A 138 11.89 12.88 4.39
C LEU A 138 10.57 13.45 4.88
N GLU A 139 10.14 14.51 4.22
CA GLU A 139 8.81 15.09 4.37
C GLU A 139 8.11 15.18 3.02
N ALA A 140 6.82 14.91 3.00
CA ALA A 140 5.95 15.11 1.86
C ALA A 140 5.16 16.42 2.02
N THR A 141 5.11 17.21 0.96
CA THR A 141 4.36 18.47 0.92
C THR A 141 2.95 18.22 0.36
N ASN A 142 1.94 18.82 0.99
CA ASN A 142 0.57 18.77 0.48
C ASN A 142 0.50 19.45 -0.89
N PRO A 143 -0.07 18.82 -1.92
CA PRO A 143 -0.13 19.38 -3.28
C PRO A 143 -0.92 20.69 -3.39
N PHE A 144 -1.83 20.98 -2.46
CA PHE A 144 -2.68 22.17 -2.45
C PHE A 144 -2.25 23.22 -1.43
N ASP A 145 -1.35 22.90 -0.49
CA ASP A 145 -0.84 23.83 0.51
C ASP A 145 0.62 23.50 0.84
N GLU A 146 1.53 24.25 0.26
CA GLU A 146 2.98 24.05 0.45
C GLU A 146 3.47 24.25 1.91
N ASN A 147 2.66 24.87 2.76
CA ASN A 147 2.97 25.04 4.17
C ASN A 147 2.72 23.75 4.97
N ILE A 148 1.91 22.85 4.46
CA ILE A 148 1.60 21.58 5.12
C ILE A 148 2.60 20.53 4.66
N LYS A 149 3.47 20.14 5.59
CA LYS A 149 4.44 19.06 5.42
C LYS A 149 4.16 17.95 6.41
N VAL A 150 4.27 16.72 5.97
CA VAL A 150 4.04 15.54 6.79
C VAL A 150 5.19 14.56 6.66
N PRO A 151 5.45 13.73 7.69
CA PRO A 151 6.52 12.75 7.65
C PRO A 151 6.24 11.63 6.63
N VAL A 152 7.33 11.10 6.06
CA VAL A 152 7.30 9.91 5.19
C VAL A 152 7.76 8.70 5.99
N TYR A 153 6.99 7.61 5.92
CA TYR A 153 7.28 6.34 6.58
C TYR A 153 7.38 5.20 5.58
N PHE A 154 8.24 4.24 5.84
CA PHE A 154 8.03 2.89 5.34
C PHE A 154 7.05 2.18 6.28
N ALA A 155 6.03 1.52 5.73
CA ALA A 155 4.99 0.88 6.54
C ALA A 155 4.71 -0.55 6.08
N ASN A 156 4.41 -1.44 7.05
CA ASN A 156 4.19 -2.86 6.78
C ASN A 156 2.85 -3.17 6.09
N PHE A 157 1.93 -2.22 6.07
CA PHE A 157 0.59 -2.38 5.50
C PHE A 157 0.44 -1.79 4.09
N VAL A 158 1.51 -1.21 3.53
CA VAL A 158 1.55 -0.69 2.15
C VAL A 158 2.14 -1.75 1.23
N LEU A 159 1.36 -2.17 0.24
CA LEU A 159 1.77 -3.18 -0.74
C LEU A 159 2.23 -2.54 -2.04
N MET A 160 3.26 -3.11 -2.68
CA MET A 160 3.74 -2.65 -3.99
C MET A 160 2.72 -2.87 -5.11
N ASP A 161 1.87 -3.89 -4.97
CA ASP A 161 0.89 -4.28 -5.98
C ASP A 161 -0.35 -3.35 -5.99
N TYR A 162 -0.46 -2.45 -5.01
CA TYR A 162 -1.52 -1.45 -4.94
C TYR A 162 -0.99 -0.05 -5.24
N GLY A 163 -1.57 0.59 -6.26
CA GLY A 163 -1.13 1.90 -6.72
C GLY A 163 0.34 1.86 -7.16
N PHE A 164 1.12 2.74 -6.61
CA PHE A 164 2.57 2.86 -6.86
C PHE A 164 3.42 2.40 -5.67
N GLY A 165 2.85 1.58 -4.79
CA GLY A 165 3.50 1.18 -3.54
C GLY A 165 3.62 2.33 -2.54
N ALA A 166 2.74 3.32 -2.65
CA ALA A 166 2.67 4.48 -1.77
C ALA A 166 1.22 4.90 -1.51
N VAL A 167 0.93 5.31 -0.29
CA VAL A 167 -0.38 5.82 0.13
C VAL A 167 -0.20 7.07 0.98
N PHE A 168 -1.14 8.01 0.89
CA PHE A 168 -1.23 9.09 1.85
C PHE A 168 -2.23 8.71 2.95
N GLY A 169 -1.85 8.89 4.20
CA GLY A 169 -2.64 8.47 5.35
C GLY A 169 -3.62 9.54 5.79
N CYS A 170 -4.90 9.17 5.87
CA CYS A 170 -5.99 10.01 6.36
C CYS A 170 -6.67 9.39 7.58
N PRO A 171 -6.10 9.55 8.77
CA PRO A 171 -6.52 8.83 9.99
C PRO A 171 -8.00 9.00 10.38
N ALA A 172 -8.62 10.11 10.01
CA ALA A 172 -10.05 10.33 10.30
C ALA A 172 -10.99 9.55 9.38
N HIS A 173 -10.48 8.92 8.30
CA HIS A 173 -11.28 8.30 7.24
C HIS A 173 -10.86 6.86 6.87
N ASP A 174 -9.80 6.32 7.49
CA ASP A 174 -9.35 4.94 7.34
C ASP A 174 -8.86 4.38 8.68
N GLN A 175 -9.37 3.21 9.07
CA GLN A 175 -9.04 2.60 10.36
C GLN A 175 -7.56 2.23 10.48
N ARG A 176 -6.93 1.77 9.38
CA ARG A 176 -5.50 1.39 9.38
C ARG A 176 -4.63 2.62 9.61
N ASP A 177 -5.00 3.73 8.97
CA ASP A 177 -4.31 5.01 9.13
C ASP A 177 -4.52 5.58 10.54
N LEU A 178 -5.71 5.37 11.13
CA LEU A 178 -6.01 5.78 12.50
C LEU A 178 -5.15 5.02 13.51
N ASP A 179 -5.08 3.70 13.39
CA ASP A 179 -4.26 2.85 14.25
C ASP A 179 -2.78 3.25 14.18
N PHE A 180 -2.31 3.54 12.96
CA PHE A 180 -0.94 4.00 12.73
C PHE A 180 -0.70 5.39 13.32
N ALA A 181 -1.62 6.33 13.09
CA ALA A 181 -1.50 7.70 13.60
C ALA A 181 -1.51 7.75 15.14
N ASN A 182 -2.36 6.97 15.78
CA ASN A 182 -2.40 6.85 17.23
C ASN A 182 -1.07 6.31 17.78
N LYS A 183 -0.48 5.32 17.11
CA LYS A 183 0.79 4.73 17.53
C LYS A 183 1.97 5.68 17.43
N TYR A 184 1.99 6.53 16.41
CA TYR A 184 3.11 7.44 16.13
C TYR A 184 2.81 8.90 16.49
N ASP A 185 1.74 9.14 17.24
CA ASP A 185 1.30 10.47 17.70
C ASP A 185 1.19 11.48 16.53
N LEU A 186 0.53 11.04 15.44
CA LEU A 186 0.32 11.86 14.26
C LEU A 186 -1.01 12.61 14.34
N LYS A 187 -1.05 13.78 13.69
CA LYS A 187 -2.25 14.62 13.69
C LYS A 187 -3.43 13.93 13.01
N ILE A 188 -4.60 13.99 13.65
CA ILE A 188 -5.87 13.49 13.08
C ILE A 188 -6.76 14.69 12.77
N LYS A 189 -7.22 14.79 11.51
CA LYS A 189 -8.07 15.89 11.04
C LYS A 189 -9.21 15.33 10.21
N THR A 190 -10.44 15.56 10.68
CA THR A 190 -11.67 15.26 9.91
C THR A 190 -11.87 16.32 8.83
N VAL A 191 -12.20 15.91 7.61
CA VAL A 191 -12.34 16.79 6.44
C VAL A 191 -13.52 16.45 5.55
N VAL A 192 -14.14 15.28 5.75
CA VAL A 192 -15.35 14.82 5.03
C VAL A 192 -16.39 14.35 6.03
#